data_faa9e9c361485bf7933326d4c5a63101
#
_entry.id   faa9e9c361485bf7933326d4c5a63101
#
_cell.length_a   1.000
_cell.length_b   1.000
_cell.length_c   1.000
_cell.angle_alpha   90.00
_cell.angle_beta   90.00
_cell.angle_gamma   90.00
#
_symmetry.space_group_name_H-M   'P 1'
#
loop_
_entity.id
_entity.type
_entity.pdbx_description
1 polymer ?
#
loop_
_entity_poly.entity_id
_entity_poly.type
_entity_poly.pdbx_seq_one_letter_code
_entity_poly.pdbx_strand_id
1 'polypeptide(L)'
;AASSHVAADPEDEAELAAACVLRHLAEGRAPVALITIDRALTRRISAQLKAQGVTTHDETGWKLSTTRAAATLMSALRACAHDAGSDQVLEWLKSGADGDALAVQALEARLRREGLRDWSAWCALAARSEKPQDVALLPFTDEIEARRMPMARSRSLADWLRALRELLEASGHWTPLTDDLAGGKVIGALWLDADAHGDADEFPGGRHTLAEFTAWVRDVLEDASFV
;
A
#
# COMPACT_ATOMS: atom_id res chain seq x y z
N ALA A 1 -16.11 40.78 10.06
CA ALA A 1 -15.98 40.57 11.51
C ALA A 1 -15.62 39.11 11.75
N ALA A 2 -14.65 38.83 12.62
CA ALA A 2 -14.33 37.49 13.06
C ALA A 2 -15.34 37.05 14.14
N SER A 3 -15.78 35.81 14.10
CA SER A 3 -16.61 35.20 15.13
C SER A 3 -15.91 33.94 15.67
N SER A 4 -16.05 33.68 16.96
CA SER A 4 -15.56 32.48 17.61
C SER A 4 -16.74 31.68 18.16
N HIS A 5 -16.70 30.38 17.99
CA HIS A 5 -17.69 29.46 18.48
C HIS A 5 -17.00 28.37 19.30
N VAL A 6 -17.63 27.93 20.38
CA VAL A 6 -17.13 26.81 21.20
C VAL A 6 -18.11 25.66 20.97
N ALA A 7 -17.60 24.56 20.49
CA ALA A 7 -18.34 23.34 20.27
C ALA A 7 -18.38 22.48 21.55
N ALA A 8 -19.43 21.70 21.73
CA ALA A 8 -19.58 20.81 22.88
C ALA A 8 -18.75 19.52 22.71
N ASP A 9 -18.62 19.04 21.50
CA ASP A 9 -17.86 17.85 21.14
C ASP A 9 -17.36 17.93 19.69
N PRO A 10 -16.53 16.97 19.20
CA PRO A 10 -16.00 16.99 17.85
C PRO A 10 -17.04 16.83 16.73
N GLU A 11 -18.24 16.30 17.00
CA GLU A 11 -19.31 16.21 16.03
C GLU A 11 -20.01 17.57 15.88
N ASP A 12 -20.33 18.22 16.99
CA ASP A 12 -20.87 19.58 17.03
C ASP A 12 -19.90 20.57 16.34
N GLU A 13 -18.58 20.42 16.56
CA GLU A 13 -17.57 21.21 15.88
C GLU A 13 -17.61 21.03 14.35
N ALA A 14 -17.77 19.78 13.88
CA ALA A 14 -17.87 19.48 12.46
C ALA A 14 -19.15 20.06 11.84
N GLU A 15 -20.29 19.96 12.55
CA GLU A 15 -21.56 20.52 12.11
C GLU A 15 -21.52 22.04 12.03
N LEU A 16 -20.98 22.71 13.03
CA LEU A 16 -20.83 24.15 13.04
C LEU A 16 -19.92 24.66 11.93
N ALA A 17 -18.81 23.96 11.68
CA ALA A 17 -17.88 24.28 10.59
C ALA A 17 -18.55 24.08 9.22
N ALA A 18 -19.23 22.96 8.99
CA ALA A 18 -19.95 22.70 7.76
C ALA A 18 -21.07 23.73 7.52
N ALA A 19 -21.84 24.05 8.54
CA ALA A 19 -22.89 25.08 8.46
C ALA A 19 -22.31 26.46 8.13
N CYS A 20 -21.14 26.78 8.66
CA CYS A 20 -20.44 28.03 8.33
C CYS A 20 -20.05 28.09 6.86
N VAL A 21 -19.49 27.00 6.30
CA VAL A 21 -19.12 26.90 4.88
C VAL A 21 -20.36 27.06 4.01
N LEU A 22 -21.43 26.31 4.31
CA LEU A 22 -22.70 26.36 3.55
C LEU A 22 -23.31 27.76 3.52
N ARG A 23 -23.28 28.45 4.66
CA ARG A 23 -23.75 29.85 4.73
C ARG A 23 -22.95 30.76 3.82
N HIS A 24 -21.61 30.66 3.82
CA HIS A 24 -20.75 31.42 2.93
C HIS A 24 -21.07 31.17 1.46
N LEU A 25 -21.27 29.91 1.08
CA LEU A 25 -21.64 29.54 -0.27
C LEU A 25 -23.00 30.08 -0.66
N ALA A 26 -24.01 30.01 0.24
CA ALA A 26 -25.35 30.58 0.01
C ALA A 26 -25.34 32.09 -0.18
N GLU A 27 -24.40 32.79 0.44
CA GLU A 27 -24.18 34.22 0.28
C GLU A 27 -23.33 34.59 -0.96
N GLY A 28 -23.02 33.62 -1.83
CA GLY A 28 -22.26 33.82 -3.05
C GLY A 28 -20.75 34.02 -2.82
N ARG A 29 -20.24 33.68 -1.63
CA ARG A 29 -18.82 33.76 -1.28
C ARG A 29 -18.12 32.43 -1.57
N ALA A 30 -17.60 32.30 -2.76
CA ALA A 30 -16.83 31.13 -3.20
C ALA A 30 -15.53 31.62 -3.88
N PRO A 31 -14.41 30.89 -3.74
CA PRO A 31 -14.21 29.68 -2.92
C PRO A 31 -14.15 29.99 -1.43
N VAL A 32 -14.47 29.00 -0.59
CA VAL A 32 -14.36 29.05 0.87
C VAL A 32 -13.17 28.20 1.30
N ALA A 33 -12.18 28.79 1.97
CA ALA A 33 -11.06 28.07 2.56
C ALA A 33 -11.39 27.62 3.97
N LEU A 34 -11.24 26.32 4.25
CA LEU A 34 -11.33 25.72 5.57
C LEU A 34 -9.93 25.28 6.00
N ILE A 35 -9.45 25.79 7.13
CA ILE A 35 -8.15 25.46 7.69
C ILE A 35 -8.37 24.66 8.97
N THR A 36 -7.82 23.47 9.07
CA THR A 36 -7.89 22.61 10.25
C THR A 36 -6.57 21.89 10.47
N ILE A 37 -6.23 21.63 11.73
CA ILE A 37 -5.07 20.85 12.13
C ILE A 37 -5.43 19.41 12.47
N ASP A 38 -6.73 19.10 12.61
CA ASP A 38 -7.23 17.76 12.95
C ASP A 38 -7.81 17.06 11.71
N ARG A 39 -7.16 15.98 11.30
CA ARG A 39 -7.55 15.15 10.17
C ARG A 39 -8.89 14.41 10.39
N ALA A 40 -9.23 14.03 11.62
CA ALA A 40 -10.50 13.39 11.91
C ALA A 40 -11.65 14.38 11.77
N LEU A 41 -11.46 15.61 12.25
CA LEU A 41 -12.39 16.71 12.08
C LEU A 41 -12.58 17.05 10.59
N THR A 42 -11.50 17.14 9.81
CA THR A 42 -11.56 17.40 8.36
C THR A 42 -12.44 16.38 7.64
N ARG A 43 -12.30 15.08 7.98
CA ARG A 43 -13.13 14.01 7.36
C ARG A 43 -14.59 14.17 7.66
N ARG A 44 -14.94 14.49 8.92
CA ARG A 44 -16.34 14.68 9.32
C ARG A 44 -16.94 15.86 8.58
N ILE A 45 -16.24 16.99 8.54
CA ILE A 45 -16.70 18.19 7.81
C ILE A 45 -16.88 17.88 6.31
N SER A 46 -15.90 17.24 5.68
CA SER A 46 -15.96 16.87 4.25
C SER A 46 -17.12 15.91 3.96
N ALA A 47 -17.38 14.93 4.85
CA ALA A 47 -18.50 14.02 4.70
C ALA A 47 -19.85 14.74 4.79
N GLN A 48 -20.00 15.68 5.72
CA GLN A 48 -21.23 16.48 5.86
C GLN A 48 -21.43 17.42 4.67
N LEU A 49 -20.39 18.09 4.18
CA LEU A 49 -20.44 18.94 3.00
C LEU A 49 -20.80 18.13 1.75
N LYS A 50 -20.21 16.95 1.59
CA LYS A 50 -20.52 16.02 0.49
C LYS A 50 -21.98 15.56 0.52
N ALA A 51 -22.54 15.28 1.69
CA ALA A 51 -23.95 14.94 1.85
C ALA A 51 -24.89 16.08 1.42
N GLN A 52 -24.41 17.33 1.46
CA GLN A 52 -25.11 18.53 0.98
C GLN A 52 -24.77 18.89 -0.48
N GLY A 53 -24.08 18.00 -1.21
CA GLY A 53 -23.73 18.22 -2.61
C GLY A 53 -22.56 19.19 -2.85
N VAL A 54 -21.81 19.54 -1.81
CA VAL A 54 -20.63 20.43 -1.92
C VAL A 54 -19.38 19.60 -2.13
N THR A 55 -18.64 19.86 -3.21
CA THR A 55 -17.34 19.27 -3.48
C THR A 55 -16.27 20.02 -2.69
N THR A 56 -15.48 19.27 -1.93
CA THR A 56 -14.32 19.80 -1.21
C THR A 56 -13.04 19.32 -1.88
N HIS A 57 -12.02 20.19 -1.91
CA HIS A 57 -10.68 19.89 -2.35
C HIS A 57 -9.73 19.98 -1.14
N ASP A 58 -9.05 18.89 -0.80
CA ASP A 58 -8.04 18.89 0.28
C ASP A 58 -6.67 19.20 -0.34
N GLU A 59 -6.22 20.46 -0.23
CA GLU A 59 -4.92 20.87 -0.77
C GLU A 59 -3.72 20.18 -0.11
N THR A 60 -3.88 19.70 1.12
CA THR A 60 -2.81 18.98 1.80
C THR A 60 -2.71 17.53 1.36
N GLY A 61 -3.81 16.99 0.81
CA GLY A 61 -3.91 15.61 0.35
C GLY A 61 -3.65 14.57 1.45
N TRP A 62 -3.65 13.33 1.04
CA TRP A 62 -3.27 12.19 1.88
C TRP A 62 -1.86 11.76 1.50
N LYS A 63 -1.03 11.42 2.47
CA LYS A 63 0.25 10.77 2.15
C LYS A 63 -0.03 9.47 1.40
N LEU A 64 0.67 9.24 0.29
CA LEU A 64 0.52 8.00 -0.47
C LEU A 64 0.81 6.77 0.40
N SER A 65 1.74 6.88 1.35
CA SER A 65 2.07 5.83 2.33
C SER A 65 0.86 5.33 3.15
N THR A 66 -0.20 6.15 3.29
CA THR A 66 -1.42 5.79 4.04
C THR A 66 -2.50 5.12 3.17
N THR A 67 -2.26 4.98 1.89
CA THR A 67 -3.22 4.37 0.95
C THR A 67 -3.15 2.85 0.97
N ARG A 68 -4.25 2.21 0.56
CA ARG A 68 -4.29 0.75 0.37
C ARG A 68 -3.29 0.31 -0.70
N ALA A 69 -3.13 1.07 -1.76
CA ALA A 69 -2.17 0.81 -2.82
C ALA A 69 -0.73 0.71 -2.29
N ALA A 70 -0.31 1.70 -1.49
CA ALA A 70 0.99 1.67 -0.83
C ALA A 70 1.13 0.48 0.14
N ALA A 71 0.10 0.17 0.93
CA ALA A 71 0.11 -0.96 1.85
C ALA A 71 0.30 -2.29 1.11
N THR A 72 -0.39 -2.49 -0.03
CA THR A 72 -0.24 -3.67 -0.89
C THR A 72 1.19 -3.81 -1.41
N LEU A 73 1.76 -2.75 -1.96
CA LEU A 73 3.13 -2.73 -2.46
C LEU A 73 4.15 -3.00 -1.34
N MET A 74 3.99 -2.35 -0.20
CA MET A 74 4.87 -2.56 0.96
C MET A 74 4.74 -3.97 1.55
N SER A 75 3.56 -4.61 1.47
CA SER A 75 3.41 -6.01 1.90
C SER A 75 4.18 -6.96 0.98
N ALA A 76 4.17 -6.73 -0.35
CA ALA A 76 4.97 -7.51 -1.30
C ALA A 76 6.48 -7.41 -1.02
N LEU A 77 7.00 -6.21 -0.75
CA LEU A 77 8.41 -6.01 -0.40
C LEU A 77 8.78 -6.70 0.92
N ARG A 78 7.93 -6.60 1.95
CA ARG A 78 8.16 -7.28 3.24
C ARG A 78 8.13 -8.80 3.10
N ALA A 79 7.22 -9.34 2.29
CA ALA A 79 7.14 -10.77 2.02
C ALA A 79 8.39 -11.30 1.33
N CYS A 80 9.11 -10.47 0.57
CA CYS A 80 10.35 -10.84 -0.12
C CYS A 80 11.60 -10.72 0.74
N ALA A 81 11.53 -10.19 1.96
CA ALA A 81 12.68 -10.12 2.86
C ALA A 81 13.21 -11.53 3.18
N HIS A 82 14.53 -11.65 3.37
CA HIS A 82 15.17 -12.93 3.67
C HIS A 82 14.64 -13.54 4.98
N ASP A 83 14.34 -12.70 5.95
CA ASP A 83 13.81 -13.02 7.28
C ASP A 83 12.29 -12.83 7.37
N ALA A 84 11.60 -12.89 6.22
CA ALA A 84 10.16 -12.72 6.19
C ALA A 84 9.45 -13.73 7.10
N GLY A 85 8.54 -13.21 7.93
CA GLY A 85 7.64 -14.04 8.71
C GLY A 85 6.56 -14.68 7.84
N SER A 86 6.06 -15.84 8.26
CA SER A 86 4.96 -16.53 7.58
C SER A 86 3.71 -15.64 7.45
N ASP A 87 3.44 -14.79 8.45
CA ASP A 87 2.30 -13.85 8.40
C ASP A 87 2.47 -12.79 7.30
N GLN A 88 3.69 -12.31 7.06
CA GLN A 88 4.00 -11.35 6.00
C GLN A 88 3.79 -11.96 4.61
N VAL A 89 4.23 -13.20 4.42
CA VAL A 89 4.01 -13.93 3.16
C VAL A 89 2.50 -14.19 2.95
N LEU A 90 1.78 -14.60 3.99
CA LEU A 90 0.32 -14.81 3.91
C LEU A 90 -0.44 -13.51 3.64
N GLU A 91 -0.04 -12.38 4.25
CA GLU A 91 -0.63 -11.05 3.99
C GLU A 91 -0.51 -10.69 2.51
N TRP A 92 0.70 -10.85 1.94
CA TRP A 92 0.96 -10.61 0.53
C TRP A 92 0.10 -11.51 -0.37
N LEU A 93 0.08 -12.83 -0.13
CA LEU A 93 -0.70 -13.78 -0.92
C LEU A 93 -2.20 -13.49 -0.88
N LYS A 94 -2.74 -13.08 0.27
CA LYS A 94 -4.17 -12.75 0.45
C LYS A 94 -4.57 -11.44 -0.21
N SER A 95 -3.62 -10.54 -0.47
CA SER A 95 -3.89 -9.24 -1.09
C SER A 95 -3.88 -9.27 -2.62
N GLY A 96 -3.35 -10.34 -3.24
CA GLY A 96 -3.34 -10.54 -4.69
C GLY A 96 -4.68 -11.01 -5.25
N ALA A 97 -4.96 -10.65 -6.50
CA ALA A 97 -6.21 -11.04 -7.18
C ALA A 97 -6.18 -12.48 -7.74
N ASP A 98 -5.00 -12.96 -8.13
CA ASP A 98 -4.81 -14.21 -8.87
C ASP A 98 -4.42 -15.41 -7.99
N GLY A 99 -4.51 -15.27 -6.66
CA GLY A 99 -4.10 -16.31 -5.73
C GLY A 99 -5.09 -17.49 -5.68
N ASP A 100 -4.57 -18.72 -5.64
CA ASP A 100 -5.36 -19.91 -5.26
C ASP A 100 -5.78 -19.79 -3.78
N ALA A 101 -6.98 -19.26 -3.55
CA ALA A 101 -7.52 -19.03 -2.22
C ALA A 101 -7.55 -20.30 -1.37
N LEU A 102 -7.76 -21.47 -1.99
CA LEU A 102 -7.79 -22.75 -1.30
C LEU A 102 -6.38 -23.17 -0.86
N ALA A 103 -5.38 -22.99 -1.73
CA ALA A 103 -3.99 -23.26 -1.38
C ALA A 103 -3.51 -22.30 -0.27
N VAL A 104 -3.85 -21.01 -0.34
CA VAL A 104 -3.53 -20.02 0.71
C VAL A 104 -4.16 -20.41 2.05
N GLN A 105 -5.44 -20.83 2.07
CA GLN A 105 -6.12 -21.28 3.29
C GLN A 105 -5.49 -22.56 3.85
N ALA A 106 -5.15 -23.51 3.00
CA ALA A 106 -4.50 -24.76 3.41
C ALA A 106 -3.11 -24.49 4.00
N LEU A 107 -2.33 -23.62 3.36
CA LEU A 107 -1.02 -23.17 3.84
C LEU A 107 -1.14 -22.47 5.19
N GLU A 108 -2.05 -21.52 5.34
CA GLU A 108 -2.29 -20.82 6.60
C GLU A 108 -2.66 -21.76 7.74
N ALA A 109 -3.61 -22.66 7.47
CA ALA A 109 -4.02 -23.67 8.46
C ALA A 109 -2.85 -24.57 8.88
N ARG A 110 -1.95 -24.88 7.94
CA ARG A 110 -0.76 -25.69 8.17
C ARG A 110 0.28 -24.95 9.01
N LEU A 111 0.60 -23.71 8.65
CA LEU A 111 1.51 -22.85 9.40
C LEU A 111 1.06 -22.64 10.84
N ARG A 112 -0.23 -22.34 11.03
CA ARG A 112 -0.82 -22.17 12.38
C ARG A 112 -0.75 -23.43 13.23
N ARG A 113 -1.04 -24.60 12.64
CA ARG A 113 -1.03 -25.89 13.35
C ARG A 113 0.36 -26.25 13.84
N GLU A 114 1.40 -25.97 13.05
CA GLU A 114 2.79 -26.24 13.42
C GLU A 114 3.45 -25.10 14.20
N GLY A 115 2.76 -23.95 14.36
CA GLY A 115 3.29 -22.78 15.04
C GLY A 115 4.49 -22.12 14.32
N LEU A 116 4.57 -22.30 13.00
CA LEU A 116 5.67 -21.80 12.20
C LEU A 116 5.51 -20.30 11.93
N ARG A 117 6.37 -19.49 12.53
CA ARG A 117 6.39 -18.03 12.36
C ARG A 117 7.32 -17.57 11.26
N ASP A 118 8.36 -18.34 10.99
CA ASP A 118 9.37 -18.01 9.98
C ASP A 118 9.05 -18.75 8.68
N TRP A 119 9.04 -18.01 7.58
CA TRP A 119 8.78 -18.61 6.27
C TRP A 119 9.85 -19.63 5.86
N SER A 120 11.12 -19.33 6.16
CA SER A 120 12.22 -20.27 5.90
C SER A 120 12.09 -21.59 6.65
N ALA A 121 11.51 -21.57 7.86
CA ALA A 121 11.24 -22.79 8.63
C ALA A 121 10.14 -23.62 7.95
N TRP A 122 9.12 -22.99 7.36
CA TRP A 122 8.12 -23.69 6.54
C TRP A 122 8.78 -24.36 5.32
N CYS A 123 9.56 -23.60 4.51
CA CYS A 123 10.23 -24.14 3.34
C CYS A 123 11.11 -25.35 3.69
N ALA A 124 11.86 -25.26 4.79
CA ALA A 124 12.71 -26.35 5.25
C ALA A 124 11.93 -27.56 5.75
N LEU A 125 10.74 -27.37 6.33
CA LEU A 125 9.83 -28.43 6.73
C LEU A 125 9.18 -29.08 5.50
N ALA A 126 8.62 -28.29 4.61
CA ALA A 126 7.93 -28.76 3.41
C ALA A 126 8.85 -29.62 2.53
N ALA A 127 10.09 -29.18 2.32
CA ALA A 127 11.08 -29.89 1.51
C ALA A 127 11.46 -31.28 2.05
N ARG A 128 11.23 -31.57 3.34
CA ARG A 128 11.63 -32.83 4.01
C ARG A 128 10.44 -33.65 4.48
N SER A 129 9.22 -33.10 4.39
CA SER A 129 8.01 -33.75 4.87
C SER A 129 7.52 -34.79 3.88
N GLU A 130 7.18 -35.96 4.38
CA GLU A 130 6.48 -37.02 3.62
C GLU A 130 4.97 -37.00 3.87
N LYS A 131 4.47 -36.07 4.68
CA LYS A 131 3.03 -35.95 4.98
C LYS A 131 2.29 -35.52 3.72
N PRO A 132 1.20 -36.22 3.31
CA PRO A 132 0.50 -35.89 2.06
C PRO A 132 0.06 -34.42 1.94
N GLN A 133 -0.36 -33.81 3.06
CA GLN A 133 -0.76 -32.41 3.08
C GLN A 133 0.39 -31.42 2.83
N ASP A 134 1.61 -31.75 3.23
CA ASP A 134 2.79 -30.93 3.01
C ASP A 134 3.29 -31.09 1.57
N VAL A 135 3.32 -32.33 1.08
CA VAL A 135 3.65 -32.66 -0.30
C VAL A 135 2.68 -31.97 -1.28
N ALA A 136 1.39 -31.91 -0.95
CA ALA A 136 0.41 -31.22 -1.77
C ALA A 136 0.64 -29.68 -1.84
N LEU A 137 1.29 -29.08 -0.83
CA LEU A 137 1.61 -27.65 -0.80
C LEU A 137 2.98 -27.30 -1.40
N LEU A 138 3.82 -28.29 -1.72
CA LEU A 138 5.14 -28.05 -2.30
C LEU A 138 5.07 -27.24 -3.61
N PRO A 139 4.27 -27.58 -4.62
CA PRO A 139 4.22 -26.81 -5.86
C PRO A 139 3.85 -25.34 -5.61
N PHE A 140 2.91 -25.09 -4.71
CA PHE A 140 2.51 -23.74 -4.35
C PHE A 140 3.63 -22.99 -3.58
N THR A 141 4.35 -23.68 -2.69
CA THR A 141 5.51 -23.13 -1.99
C THR A 141 6.63 -22.79 -2.96
N ASP A 142 6.92 -23.66 -3.93
CA ASP A 142 7.94 -23.44 -4.96
C ASP A 142 7.58 -22.24 -5.85
N GLU A 143 6.31 -22.06 -6.18
CA GLU A 143 5.83 -20.90 -6.92
C GLU A 143 6.02 -19.59 -6.14
N ILE A 144 5.72 -19.58 -4.85
CA ILE A 144 5.97 -18.44 -3.97
C ILE A 144 7.47 -18.11 -3.94
N GLU A 145 8.33 -19.09 -3.76
CA GLU A 145 9.79 -18.91 -3.74
C GLU A 145 10.31 -18.42 -5.10
N ALA A 146 9.80 -18.94 -6.20
CA ALA A 146 10.17 -18.48 -7.54
C ALA A 146 9.88 -16.98 -7.74
N ARG A 147 8.79 -16.46 -7.18
CA ARG A 147 8.45 -15.02 -7.20
C ARG A 147 9.34 -14.19 -6.26
N ARG A 148 9.77 -14.75 -5.12
CA ARG A 148 10.60 -14.07 -4.12
C ARG A 148 12.10 -14.06 -4.47
N MET A 149 12.59 -15.14 -5.07
CA MET A 149 14.01 -15.32 -5.42
C MET A 149 14.65 -14.15 -6.20
N PRO A 150 13.98 -13.54 -7.18
CA PRO A 150 14.52 -12.39 -7.88
C PRO A 150 14.84 -11.21 -6.96
N MET A 151 14.16 -11.07 -5.83
CA MET A 151 14.33 -9.96 -4.87
C MET A 151 15.51 -10.18 -3.89
N ALA A 152 16.20 -11.32 -3.92
CA ALA A 152 17.26 -11.66 -2.96
C ALA A 152 18.61 -11.00 -3.25
N ARG A 153 18.82 -10.41 -4.44
CA ARG A 153 20.14 -9.90 -4.87
C ARG A 153 20.16 -8.37 -4.88
N SER A 154 21.27 -7.78 -4.43
CA SER A 154 21.50 -6.36 -4.58
C SER A 154 21.50 -5.93 -6.04
N ARG A 155 20.88 -4.78 -6.36
CA ARG A 155 20.65 -4.28 -7.71
C ARG A 155 20.81 -2.76 -7.78
N SER A 156 20.93 -2.21 -9.00
CA SER A 156 20.71 -0.78 -9.24
C SER A 156 19.27 -0.38 -8.93
N LEU A 157 18.99 0.90 -8.73
CA LEU A 157 17.62 1.36 -8.47
C LEU A 157 16.69 1.04 -9.66
N ALA A 158 17.15 1.25 -10.90
CA ALA A 158 16.38 0.92 -12.09
C ALA A 158 16.03 -0.57 -12.17
N ASP A 159 16.99 -1.46 -11.84
CA ASP A 159 16.72 -2.90 -11.80
C ASP A 159 15.78 -3.30 -10.66
N TRP A 160 15.80 -2.56 -9.54
CA TRP A 160 14.87 -2.76 -8.44
C TRP A 160 13.44 -2.39 -8.84
N LEU A 161 13.25 -1.27 -9.52
CA LEU A 161 11.93 -0.81 -9.99
C LEU A 161 11.35 -1.82 -10.99
N ARG A 162 12.17 -2.32 -11.92
CA ARG A 162 11.77 -3.37 -12.86
C ARG A 162 11.39 -4.67 -12.13
N ALA A 163 12.22 -5.13 -11.20
CA ALA A 163 11.95 -6.34 -10.43
C ALA A 163 10.68 -6.21 -9.56
N LEU A 164 10.42 -5.03 -8.99
CA LEU A 164 9.20 -4.77 -8.25
C LEU A 164 7.97 -4.83 -9.16
N ARG A 165 8.02 -4.23 -10.35
CA ARG A 165 6.94 -4.32 -11.31
C ARG A 165 6.67 -5.77 -11.72
N GLU A 166 7.70 -6.52 -12.09
CA GLU A 166 7.61 -7.95 -12.44
C GLU A 166 6.99 -8.77 -11.29
N LEU A 167 7.37 -8.49 -10.04
CA LEU A 167 6.80 -9.13 -8.86
C LEU A 167 5.30 -8.84 -8.73
N LEU A 168 4.88 -7.57 -8.89
CA LEU A 168 3.49 -7.15 -8.80
C LEU A 168 2.63 -7.75 -9.94
N GLU A 169 3.18 -7.85 -11.14
CA GLU A 169 2.54 -8.50 -12.29
C GLU A 169 2.39 -10.02 -12.02
N ALA A 170 3.47 -10.71 -11.65
CA ALA A 170 3.48 -12.15 -11.41
C ALA A 170 2.61 -12.59 -10.22
N SER A 171 2.30 -11.67 -9.30
CA SER A 171 1.48 -11.96 -8.11
C SER A 171 0.05 -11.40 -8.19
N GLY A 172 -0.39 -10.94 -9.38
CA GLY A 172 -1.76 -10.45 -9.60
C GLY A 172 -2.08 -9.13 -8.89
N HIS A 173 -1.08 -8.36 -8.47
CA HIS A 173 -1.26 -7.06 -7.80
C HIS A 173 -1.26 -5.88 -8.77
N TRP A 174 -0.70 -6.05 -9.97
CA TRP A 174 -0.51 -4.95 -10.92
C TRP A 174 -1.84 -4.38 -11.42
N THR A 175 -2.74 -5.23 -11.92
CA THR A 175 -4.04 -4.78 -12.45
C THR A 175 -4.87 -4.03 -11.40
N PRO A 176 -5.08 -4.57 -10.16
CA PRO A 176 -5.77 -3.81 -9.13
C PRO A 176 -5.10 -2.47 -8.78
N LEU A 177 -3.77 -2.40 -8.90
CA LEU A 177 -3.02 -1.17 -8.63
C LEU A 177 -3.25 -0.12 -9.73
N THR A 178 -3.26 -0.54 -11.00
CA THR A 178 -3.53 0.35 -12.14
C THR A 178 -4.97 0.84 -12.19
N ASP A 179 -5.93 0.05 -11.74
CA ASP A 179 -7.35 0.37 -11.72
C ASP A 179 -7.73 1.32 -10.57
N ASP A 180 -6.87 1.45 -9.55
CA ASP A 180 -7.08 2.33 -8.40
C ASP A 180 -6.44 3.70 -8.62
N LEU A 181 -7.16 4.79 -8.32
CA LEU A 181 -6.65 6.15 -8.47
C LEU A 181 -5.38 6.40 -7.62
N ALA A 182 -5.37 5.92 -6.38
CA ALA A 182 -4.19 6.02 -5.51
C ALA A 182 -3.06 5.13 -6.03
N GLY A 183 -3.40 3.96 -6.60
CA GLY A 183 -2.46 3.05 -7.23
C GLY A 183 -1.75 3.69 -8.42
N GLY A 184 -2.47 4.37 -9.29
CA GLY A 184 -1.87 5.14 -10.39
C GLY A 184 -0.88 6.22 -9.91
N LYS A 185 -1.20 6.88 -8.78
CA LYS A 185 -0.26 7.83 -8.16
C LYS A 185 0.97 7.15 -7.55
N VAL A 186 0.81 5.96 -6.94
CA VAL A 186 1.93 5.15 -6.43
C VAL A 186 2.85 4.71 -7.58
N ILE A 187 2.27 4.24 -8.68
CA ILE A 187 3.01 3.86 -9.89
C ILE A 187 3.82 5.04 -10.42
N GLY A 188 3.18 6.21 -10.57
CA GLY A 188 3.85 7.41 -11.04
C GLY A 188 4.93 7.94 -10.09
N ALA A 189 4.67 7.94 -8.77
CA ALA A 189 5.64 8.41 -7.77
C ALA A 189 6.90 7.53 -7.70
N LEU A 190 6.76 6.24 -8.01
CA LEU A 190 7.86 5.27 -8.02
C LEU A 190 8.41 5.01 -9.43
N TRP A 191 7.90 5.71 -10.46
CA TRP A 191 8.30 5.48 -11.87
C TRP A 191 8.22 4.00 -12.28
N LEU A 192 7.17 3.29 -11.87
CA LEU A 192 7.00 1.88 -12.21
C LEU A 192 6.49 1.65 -13.64
N ASP A 193 6.14 2.70 -14.39
CA ASP A 193 5.74 2.61 -15.80
C ASP A 193 6.94 2.26 -16.69
N ALA A 194 6.74 1.31 -17.60
CA ALA A 194 7.81 0.70 -18.41
C ALA A 194 8.57 1.70 -19.29
N ASP A 195 7.93 2.80 -19.68
CA ASP A 195 8.50 3.79 -20.59
C ASP A 195 9.39 4.83 -19.90
N ALA A 196 9.34 4.92 -18.57
CA ALA A 196 10.11 5.88 -17.79
C ALA A 196 11.56 5.46 -17.49
N HIS A 197 11.95 4.22 -17.81
CA HIS A 197 13.29 3.69 -17.52
C HIS A 197 14.29 3.94 -18.65
N GLY A 198 14.13 5.03 -19.37
CA GLY A 198 14.90 5.42 -20.57
C GLY A 198 16.29 5.81 -20.24
N ASP A 199 16.99 5.84 -19.32
CA ASP A 199 18.46 5.91 -19.13
C ASP A 199 18.83 5.56 -17.69
N ALA A 200 19.49 4.41 -17.52
CA ALA A 200 20.02 3.93 -16.25
C ALA A 200 21.03 4.92 -15.59
N ASP A 201 21.45 5.95 -16.31
CA ASP A 201 22.37 6.99 -15.85
C ASP A 201 21.69 8.11 -15.05
N GLU A 202 20.36 8.17 -15.00
CA GLU A 202 19.61 9.22 -14.30
C GLU A 202 19.44 8.95 -12.80
N PHE A 203 19.68 7.70 -12.35
CA PHE A 203 19.58 7.35 -10.94
C PHE A 203 20.96 7.32 -10.26
N PRO A 204 21.09 7.83 -9.03
CA PRO A 204 22.36 7.84 -8.29
C PRO A 204 22.94 6.44 -8.23
N GLY A 205 24.17 6.30 -8.75
CA GLY A 205 24.86 5.03 -8.94
C GLY A 205 25.17 4.30 -7.64
N GLY A 206 24.83 3.03 -7.63
CA GLY A 206 25.11 2.12 -6.53
C GLY A 206 24.24 0.87 -6.63
N ARG A 207 24.66 -0.17 -5.91
CA ARG A 207 23.82 -1.37 -5.74
C ARG A 207 23.20 -1.30 -4.36
N HIS A 208 21.90 -1.48 -4.31
CA HIS A 208 21.11 -1.44 -3.09
C HIS A 208 20.63 -2.85 -2.72
N THR A 209 20.57 -3.12 -1.44
CA THR A 209 19.90 -4.29 -0.88
C THR A 209 18.39 -4.11 -0.92
N LEU A 210 17.62 -5.19 -0.74
CA LEU A 210 16.15 -5.09 -0.62
C LEU A 210 15.72 -4.16 0.52
N ALA A 211 16.45 -4.19 1.64
CA ALA A 211 16.13 -3.35 2.81
C ALA A 211 16.31 -1.85 2.48
N GLU A 212 17.41 -1.47 1.83
CA GLU A 212 17.65 -0.09 1.39
C GLU A 212 16.63 0.35 0.34
N PHE A 213 16.31 -0.51 -0.62
CA PHE A 213 15.26 -0.23 -1.61
C PHE A 213 13.89 -0.07 -0.95
N THR A 214 13.54 -0.93 0.01
CA THR A 214 12.27 -0.84 0.77
C THR A 214 12.19 0.46 1.59
N ALA A 215 13.30 0.90 2.17
CA ALA A 215 13.37 2.18 2.87
C ALA A 215 13.16 3.35 1.91
N TRP A 216 13.85 3.34 0.78
CA TRP A 216 13.67 4.35 -0.27
C TRP A 216 12.22 4.43 -0.79
N VAL A 217 11.59 3.28 -1.08
CA VAL A 217 10.17 3.24 -1.49
C VAL A 217 9.27 3.87 -0.43
N ARG A 218 9.50 3.57 0.86
CA ARG A 218 8.74 4.16 1.96
C ARG A 218 8.88 5.67 1.99
N ASP A 219 10.11 6.19 1.87
CA ASP A 219 10.39 7.62 1.90
C ASP A 219 9.71 8.34 0.73
N VAL A 220 9.77 7.79 -0.49
CA VAL A 220 9.07 8.34 -1.66
C VAL A 220 7.56 8.39 -1.43
N LEU A 221 6.96 7.34 -0.87
CA LEU A 221 5.51 7.28 -0.59
C LEU A 221 5.10 8.21 0.56
N GLU A 222 6.01 8.46 1.53
CA GLU A 222 5.79 9.44 2.59
C GLU A 222 5.85 10.88 2.08
N ASP A 223 6.74 11.18 1.15
CA ASP A 223 6.89 12.52 0.59
C ASP A 223 5.78 12.87 -0.40
N ALA A 224 5.27 11.87 -1.12
CA ALA A 224 4.20 12.05 -2.10
C ALA A 224 2.82 12.16 -1.44
N SER A 225 1.98 13.03 -2.00
CA SER A 225 0.59 13.22 -1.54
C SER A 225 -0.41 12.82 -2.62
N PHE A 226 -1.51 12.22 -2.17
CA PHE A 226 -2.69 11.93 -2.98
C PHE A 226 -3.75 13.01 -2.74
N VAL A 227 -4.01 13.79 -3.77
CA VAL A 227 -5.00 14.90 -3.78
C VAL A 227 -6.14 14.53 -4.70
#